data_d1bfb885f21b3fdbe361deda3c3dc622
#
_entry.id   d1bfb885f21b3fdbe361deda3c3dc622
#
_cell.length_a   1.000
_cell.length_b   1.000
_cell.length_c   1.000
_cell.angle_alpha   90.00
_cell.angle_beta   90.00
_cell.angle_gamma   90.00
#
_symmetry.space_group_name_H-M   'P 1'
#
loop_
_entity.id
_entity.type
_entity.pdbx_description
1 polymer ?
#
loop_
_entity_poly.entity_id
_entity_poly.type
_entity_poly.pdbx_seq_one_letter_code
_entity_poly.pdbx_strand_id
1 'polypeptide(L)' 'MKTSELRPGACYWYTSRVGRERVCYLYRRADGCFVFDSDDWQSISMTAERVEERIREDETWTQTN' A
#
# COMPACT_ATOMS: atom_id res chain seq x y z
N MET A 1 6.32 -5.23 -2.61
CA MET A 1 5.84 -4.75 -3.90
C MET A 1 6.66 -3.55 -4.34
N LYS A 2 7.05 -3.51 -5.57
CA LYS A 2 7.84 -2.40 -6.08
C LYS A 2 6.95 -1.19 -6.30
N THR A 3 7.49 -0.01 -6.01
CA THR A 3 6.71 1.21 -6.16
C THR A 3 6.31 1.45 -7.60
N SER A 4 7.11 0.98 -8.56
CA SER A 4 6.78 1.17 -9.97
C SER A 4 5.55 0.37 -10.39
N GLU A 5 5.11 -0.56 -9.58
CA GLU A 5 3.94 -1.38 -9.88
C GLU A 5 2.66 -0.81 -9.29
N LEU A 6 2.77 0.26 -8.52
CA LEU A 6 1.58 0.88 -7.93
C LEU A 6 0.75 1.57 -9.01
N ARG A 7 -0.56 1.44 -8.90
CA ARG A 7 -1.48 2.08 -9.84
C ARG A 7 -2.47 2.95 -9.07
N PRO A 8 -2.60 4.22 -9.45
CA PRO A 8 -3.56 5.10 -8.77
C PRO A 8 -4.97 4.51 -8.82
N GLY A 9 -5.62 4.51 -7.67
CA GLY A 9 -6.97 3.97 -7.55
C GLY A 9 -7.03 2.50 -7.22
N ALA A 10 -5.91 1.78 -7.33
CA ALA A 10 -5.89 0.36 -6.99
C ALA A 10 -5.65 0.20 -5.50
N CYS A 11 -6.18 -0.88 -4.93
CA CYS A 11 -6.06 -1.14 -3.51
C CYS A 11 -5.13 -2.31 -3.25
N TYR A 12 -4.46 -2.25 -2.11
CA TYR A 12 -3.44 -3.23 -1.74
C TYR A 12 -3.56 -3.52 -0.26
N TRP A 13 -2.78 -4.49 0.21
CA TRP A 13 -2.74 -4.84 1.63
C TRP A 13 -1.51 -4.23 2.28
N TYR A 14 -1.72 -3.53 3.38
CA TYR A 14 -0.64 -3.01 4.20
C TYR A 14 -0.44 -3.98 5.36
N THR A 15 0.75 -4.56 5.45
CA THR A 15 1.06 -5.54 6.48
C THR A 15 1.83 -4.89 7.61
N SER A 16 1.37 -5.07 8.83
CA SER A 16 2.04 -4.54 10.00
C SER A 16 2.10 -5.63 11.08
N ARG A 17 2.68 -5.28 12.21
CA ARG A 17 2.80 -6.23 13.32
C ARG A 17 1.45 -6.66 13.84
N VAL A 18 0.48 -5.77 13.79
CA VAL A 18 -0.83 -6.06 14.36
C VAL A 18 -1.78 -6.67 13.35
N GLY A 19 -1.36 -6.81 12.11
CA GLY A 19 -2.21 -7.42 11.12
C GLY A 19 -2.12 -6.76 9.77
N ARG A 20 -3.18 -6.90 8.99
CA ARG A 20 -3.25 -6.35 7.64
C ARG A 20 -4.37 -5.37 7.54
N GLU A 21 -4.20 -4.43 6.64
CA GLU A 21 -5.20 -3.40 6.43
C GLU A 21 -5.25 -3.07 4.95
N ARG A 22 -6.45 -2.88 4.44
CA ARG A 22 -6.60 -2.56 3.03
C ARG A 22 -6.39 -1.06 2.81
N VAL A 23 -5.52 -0.73 1.89
CA VAL A 23 -5.23 0.66 1.57
C VAL A 23 -5.29 0.84 0.06
N CYS A 24 -5.67 2.02 -0.38
CA CYS A 24 -5.78 2.32 -1.81
C CYS A 24 -4.78 3.41 -2.15
N TYR A 25 -4.01 3.17 -3.19
CA TYR A 25 -3.00 4.12 -3.60
C TYR A 25 -3.64 5.30 -4.31
N LEU A 26 -3.25 6.51 -3.92
CA LEU A 26 -3.81 7.73 -4.50
C LEU A 26 -2.84 8.37 -5.47
N TYR A 27 -1.67 8.76 -5.00
CA TYR A 27 -0.71 9.44 -5.87
C TYR A 27 0.65 9.50 -5.20
N ARG A 28 1.64 9.89 -5.98
CA ARG A 28 3.00 10.09 -5.49
C ARG A 28 3.22 11.58 -5.23
N ARG A 29 3.76 11.89 -4.06
CA ARG A 29 4.04 13.27 -3.69
C ARG A 29 5.31 13.75 -4.38
N ALA A 30 5.46 15.07 -4.41
CA ALA A 30 6.64 15.68 -5.00
C ALA A 30 7.92 15.31 -4.24
N ASP A 31 7.80 15.01 -2.95
CA ASP A 31 8.96 14.64 -2.15
C ASP A 31 9.32 13.17 -2.27
N GLY A 32 8.62 12.43 -3.11
CA GLY A 32 8.93 11.02 -3.33
C GLY A 32 8.15 10.04 -2.48
N CYS A 33 7.30 10.53 -1.58
CA CYS A 33 6.47 9.66 -0.78
C CYS A 33 5.22 9.27 -1.54
N PHE A 34 4.64 8.13 -1.15
CA PHE A 34 3.44 7.59 -1.80
C PHE A 34 2.26 7.72 -0.85
N VAL A 35 1.16 8.25 -1.35
CA VAL A 35 -0.01 8.55 -0.52
C VAL A 35 -1.05 7.48 -0.73
N PHE A 36 -1.55 6.94 0.38
CA PHE A 36 -2.58 5.90 0.40
C PHE A 36 -3.73 6.35 1.28
N ASP A 37 -4.89 5.78 1.00
CA ASP A 37 -6.10 6.02 1.77
C ASP A 37 -6.63 4.69 2.27
N SER A 38 -7.30 4.68 3.42
CA SER A 38 -7.90 3.46 3.94
C SER A 38 -9.25 3.79 4.57
N ASP A 39 -10.01 2.74 4.84
CA ASP A 39 -11.34 2.92 5.40
C ASP A 39 -11.31 3.52 6.79
N ASP A 40 -10.31 3.15 7.57
CA ASP A 40 -10.22 3.57 8.97
C ASP A 40 -9.36 4.80 9.17
N TRP A 41 -8.62 5.19 8.16
CA TRP A 41 -7.65 6.26 8.28
C TRP A 41 -7.94 7.35 7.28
N GLN A 42 -7.42 8.49 7.59
CA GLN A 42 -7.26 9.51 6.57
C GLN A 42 -6.04 9.14 5.75
N SER A 43 -5.78 9.90 4.69
CA SER A 43 -4.65 9.59 3.83
C SER A 43 -3.34 9.61 4.62
N ILE A 44 -2.48 8.67 4.30
CA ILE A 44 -1.17 8.59 4.89
C ILE A 44 -0.13 8.54 3.79
N SER A 45 1.07 8.98 4.11
CA SER A 45 2.17 8.91 3.14
C SER A 45 3.24 7.96 3.64
N MET A 46 3.84 7.23 2.71
CA MET A 46 4.88 6.25 3.01
C MET A 46 6.05 6.45 2.08
N THR A 47 7.24 6.16 2.58
CA THR A 47 8.44 6.18 1.75
C THR A 47 8.41 4.96 0.81
N ALA A 48 9.20 5.04 -0.26
CA ALA A 48 9.32 3.92 -1.18
C ALA A 48 9.76 2.65 -0.45
N GLU A 49 10.68 2.81 0.49
CA GLU A 49 11.20 1.69 1.25
C GLU A 49 10.08 1.01 2.03
N ARG A 50 9.23 1.79 2.67
CA ARG A 50 8.12 1.22 3.43
C ARG A 50 7.12 0.54 2.52
N VAL A 51 6.85 1.12 1.36
CA VAL A 51 5.93 0.52 0.40
C VAL A 51 6.44 -0.86 0.00
N GLU A 52 7.71 -0.97 -0.36
CA GLU A 52 8.26 -2.24 -0.79
C GLU A 52 8.24 -3.27 0.32
N GLU A 53 8.36 -2.83 1.54
CA GLU A 53 8.41 -3.72 2.69
C GLU A 53 7.04 -4.18 3.15
N ARG A 54 6.05 -3.29 3.11
CA ARG A 54 4.77 -3.51 3.77
C ARG A 54 3.59 -3.70 2.84
N ILE A 55 3.67 -3.28 1.59
CA ILE A 55 2.53 -3.35 0.68
C ILE A 55 2.56 -4.67 -0.09
N ARG A 56 1.40 -5.34 -0.14
CA ARG A 56 1.24 -6.62 -0.84
C ARG A 56 0.02 -6.55 -1.74
N GLU A 57 0.04 -7.33 -2.79
CA GLU A 57 -1.09 -7.43 -3.70
C GLU A 57 -2.15 -8.36 -3.14
N ASP A 58 -3.40 -8.08 -3.47
CA ASP A 58 -4.53 -8.87 -2.99
C ASP A 58 -4.44 -10.34 -3.36
N GLU A 59 -4.13 -10.61 -4.60
CA GLU A 59 -4.18 -11.97 -5.09
C GLU A 59 -3.14 -12.85 -4.45
N THR A 60 -2.17 -12.29 -3.79
CA THR A 60 -1.20 -13.10 -3.08
C THR A 60 -1.84 -13.92 -1.99
N TRP A 61 -2.94 -13.44 -1.48
CA TRP A 61 -3.62 -14.10 -0.38
C TRP A 61 -4.35 -15.33 -0.80
N THR A 62 -4.96 -15.28 -1.97
CA THR A 62 -5.76 -16.40 -2.41
C THR A 62 -4.90 -17.59 -2.72
N GLN A 63 -3.64 -17.38 -2.90
CA GLN A 63 -2.76 -18.48 -3.29
C GLN A 63 -2.11 -19.20 -2.16
N THR A 64 -2.29 -18.71 -0.97
CA THR A 64 -1.66 -19.36 0.17
C THR A 64 -2.43 -20.58 0.64
N ASN A 65 -3.52 -20.85 0.07
CA ASN A 65 -4.28 -22.04 0.45
C ASN A 65 -3.70 -23.34 -0.11
#